data_298fcbe9767e7b5290b59db455009325
#
_entry.id   298fcbe9767e7b5290b59db455009325
#
_cell.length_a   1.000
_cell.length_b   1.000
_cell.length_c   1.000
_cell.angle_alpha   90.00
_cell.angle_beta   90.00
_cell.angle_gamma   90.00
#
_symmetry.space_group_name_H-M   'P 1'
#
loop_
_entity.id
_entity.type
_entity.pdbx_description
1 polymer ?
#
loop_
_entity_poly.entity_id
_entity_poly.type
_entity_poly.pdbx_seq_one_letter_code
_entity_poly.pdbx_strand_id
1 'polypeptide(L)'
;MSEATNNYFNVGAKQVEIDEEYPPSYTSMEDIPFVQLGDGIRARPVFGKNLLVNYVYFEANAVAPVHQHAEEQIGTALEGEFEFELNGETQIIRPGVFYVVPPNVPHGARSLDKPCVAVDIFSPPRSGVREMFEKVTAAKPD
;
A
#
# COMPACT_ATOMS: atom_id res chain seq x y z
N MET A 1 -2.83 -34.56 -11.84
CA MET A 1 -2.27 -33.25 -11.82
C MET A 1 -2.25 -32.64 -13.22
N SER A 2 -2.61 -31.42 -13.30
CA SER A 2 -2.76 -30.73 -14.56
C SER A 2 -1.42 -30.16 -15.07
N GLU A 3 -1.20 -30.27 -16.38
CA GLU A 3 -0.02 -29.66 -17.02
C GLU A 3 -0.05 -28.14 -16.92
N ALA A 4 -1.24 -27.53 -16.79
CA ALA A 4 -1.38 -26.09 -16.62
C ALA A 4 -0.64 -25.58 -15.38
N THR A 5 -0.55 -26.38 -14.32
CA THR A 5 0.18 -26.03 -13.11
C THR A 5 1.66 -25.80 -13.41
N ASN A 6 2.27 -26.68 -14.23
CA ASN A 6 3.67 -26.55 -14.59
C ASN A 6 3.92 -25.29 -15.42
N ASN A 7 2.99 -24.96 -16.33
CA ASN A 7 3.10 -23.75 -17.15
C ASN A 7 2.99 -22.48 -16.31
N TYR A 8 2.13 -22.49 -15.32
CA TYR A 8 1.96 -21.34 -14.43
C TYR A 8 3.25 -20.99 -13.69
N PHE A 9 3.92 -22.01 -13.15
CA PHE A 9 5.11 -21.77 -12.35
C PHE A 9 6.39 -21.58 -13.17
N ASN A 10 6.35 -21.86 -14.47
CA ASN A 10 7.49 -21.71 -15.36
C ASN A 10 8.77 -22.32 -14.75
N VAL A 11 8.67 -23.57 -14.34
CA VAL A 11 9.74 -24.30 -13.66
C VAL A 11 10.98 -24.41 -14.54
N GLY A 12 12.16 -24.21 -13.95
CA GLY A 12 13.43 -24.30 -14.67
C GLY A 12 13.87 -22.99 -15.28
N ALA A 13 13.27 -21.88 -14.88
CA ALA A 13 13.70 -20.56 -15.35
C ALA A 13 15.16 -20.30 -14.93
N LYS A 14 15.91 -19.67 -15.83
CA LYS A 14 17.32 -19.35 -15.59
C LYS A 14 17.46 -17.99 -14.93
N GLN A 15 18.64 -17.76 -14.38
CA GLN A 15 18.97 -16.42 -13.84
C GLN A 15 18.86 -15.38 -14.95
N VAL A 16 18.42 -14.20 -14.56
CA VAL A 16 18.25 -13.07 -15.46
C VAL A 16 19.13 -11.90 -15.04
N GLU A 17 19.35 -10.98 -15.94
CA GLU A 17 20.02 -9.74 -15.65
C GLU A 17 19.18 -8.90 -14.69
N ILE A 18 19.82 -8.37 -13.65
CA ILE A 18 19.11 -7.64 -12.59
C ILE A 18 19.23 -6.14 -12.83
N ASP A 19 18.11 -5.43 -12.67
CA ASP A 19 18.08 -3.97 -12.65
C ASP A 19 18.69 -3.53 -11.31
N GLU A 20 19.88 -2.90 -11.37
CA GLU A 20 20.61 -2.52 -10.17
C GLU A 20 19.91 -1.45 -9.33
N GLU A 21 19.01 -0.68 -9.92
CA GLU A 21 18.23 0.30 -9.18
C GLU A 21 17.11 -0.35 -8.36
N TYR A 22 16.68 -1.54 -8.79
CA TYR A 22 15.60 -2.28 -8.14
C TYR A 22 15.97 -3.75 -7.99
N PRO A 23 17.02 -4.03 -7.21
CA PRO A 23 17.46 -5.41 -7.03
C PRO A 23 16.44 -6.22 -6.22
N PRO A 24 16.44 -7.55 -6.41
CA PRO A 24 15.67 -8.41 -5.52
C PRO A 24 16.11 -8.18 -4.07
N SER A 25 15.13 -8.15 -3.16
CA SER A 25 15.47 -7.85 -1.77
C SER A 25 14.44 -8.44 -0.82
N TYR A 26 14.82 -8.51 0.44
CA TYR A 26 13.91 -8.78 1.55
C TYR A 26 13.93 -7.59 2.48
N THR A 27 12.79 -7.27 3.06
CA THR A 27 12.74 -6.21 4.06
C THR A 27 11.74 -6.60 5.13
N SER A 28 12.03 -6.22 6.37
CA SER A 28 11.12 -6.43 7.48
C SER A 28 10.36 -5.14 7.72
N MET A 29 9.06 -5.27 7.97
CA MET A 29 8.20 -4.14 8.28
C MET A 29 8.78 -3.26 9.39
N GLU A 30 9.30 -3.89 10.43
CA GLU A 30 9.82 -3.17 11.59
C GLU A 30 11.06 -2.34 11.29
N ASP A 31 11.74 -2.61 10.16
CA ASP A 31 12.91 -1.85 9.73
C ASP A 31 12.54 -0.67 8.81
N ILE A 32 11.27 -0.55 8.45
CA ILE A 32 10.80 0.51 7.57
C ILE A 32 10.32 1.69 8.42
N PRO A 33 10.93 2.88 8.28
CA PRO A 33 10.48 4.03 9.03
C PRO A 33 9.08 4.48 8.59
N PHE A 34 8.37 5.12 9.50
CA PHE A 34 7.05 5.66 9.19
C PHE A 34 7.16 6.95 8.39
N VAL A 35 6.24 7.13 7.45
CA VAL A 35 5.94 8.43 6.86
C VAL A 35 4.56 8.87 7.36
N GLN A 36 4.43 10.14 7.69
CA GLN A 36 3.16 10.70 8.17
C GLN A 36 2.34 11.10 6.95
N LEU A 37 1.16 10.51 6.80
CA LEU A 37 0.27 10.81 5.68
C LEU A 37 -0.76 11.86 6.03
N GLY A 38 -1.12 11.97 7.29
CA GLY A 38 -2.13 12.92 7.78
C GLY A 38 -2.26 12.78 9.27
N ASP A 39 -3.17 13.52 9.88
CA ASP A 39 -3.42 13.44 11.32
C ASP A 39 -3.91 12.04 11.68
N GLY A 40 -3.18 11.36 12.56
CA GLY A 40 -3.52 10.02 13.00
C GLY A 40 -3.32 8.94 11.93
N ILE A 41 -2.62 9.25 10.84
CA ILE A 41 -2.41 8.28 9.74
C ILE A 41 -0.94 8.29 9.36
N ARG A 42 -0.31 7.12 9.47
CA ARG A 42 1.10 6.95 9.11
C ARG A 42 1.26 5.63 8.37
N ALA A 43 2.33 5.53 7.59
CA ALA A 43 2.54 4.37 6.74
C ALA A 43 3.99 3.92 6.73
N ARG A 44 4.17 2.64 6.46
CA ARG A 44 5.47 2.05 6.14
C ARG A 44 5.40 1.59 4.69
N PRO A 45 6.11 2.29 3.78
CA PRO A 45 6.05 1.95 2.36
C PRO A 45 7.12 0.93 1.96
N VAL A 46 6.74 0.04 1.04
CA VAL A 46 7.66 -0.88 0.38
C VAL A 46 7.60 -0.59 -1.11
N PHE A 47 8.73 -0.23 -1.70
CA PHE A 47 8.79 0.19 -3.10
C PHE A 47 9.37 -0.90 -3.99
N GLY A 48 8.62 -1.29 -5.03
CA GLY A 48 9.16 -1.91 -6.21
C GLY A 48 9.34 -0.85 -7.29
N LYS A 49 9.74 -1.27 -8.48
CA LYS A 49 9.87 -0.34 -9.59
C LYS A 49 8.51 0.20 -10.05
N ASN A 50 7.54 -0.69 -10.20
CA ASN A 50 6.22 -0.37 -10.74
C ASN A 50 5.11 -0.48 -9.70
N LEU A 51 5.46 -0.82 -8.47
CA LEU A 51 4.51 -1.06 -7.39
C LEU A 51 4.96 -0.40 -6.10
N LEU A 52 3.99 0.04 -5.34
CA LEU A 52 4.20 0.52 -3.97
C LEU A 52 3.19 -0.21 -3.09
N VAL A 53 3.65 -0.76 -1.98
CA VAL A 53 2.77 -1.30 -0.96
C VAL A 53 2.89 -0.41 0.26
N ASN A 54 1.77 0.18 0.70
CA ASN A 54 1.71 0.97 1.92
C ASN A 54 1.03 0.16 3.02
N TYR A 55 1.71 0.00 4.12
CA TYR A 55 1.16 -0.57 5.34
C TYR A 55 0.72 0.62 6.19
N VAL A 56 -0.59 0.86 6.25
CA VAL A 56 -1.13 2.11 6.77
C VAL A 56 -1.76 1.90 8.14
N TYR A 57 -1.31 2.70 9.11
CA TYR A 57 -1.80 2.65 10.49
C TYR A 57 -2.70 3.86 10.73
N PHE A 58 -3.94 3.60 11.13
CA PHE A 58 -4.91 4.64 11.48
C PHE A 58 -5.13 4.60 12.99
N GLU A 59 -4.99 5.76 13.63
CA GLU A 59 -5.49 5.90 15.00
C GLU A 59 -7.01 5.91 14.96
N ALA A 60 -7.66 5.76 16.12
CA ALA A 60 -9.11 5.84 16.20
C ALA A 60 -9.59 7.20 15.68
N ASN A 61 -10.71 7.21 14.98
CA ASN A 61 -11.37 8.43 14.49
C ASN A 61 -10.49 9.30 13.58
N ALA A 62 -9.59 8.68 12.83
CA ALA A 62 -8.75 9.38 11.86
C ALA A 62 -9.43 9.38 10.49
N VAL A 63 -9.21 10.45 9.73
CA VAL A 63 -9.87 10.67 8.44
C VAL A 63 -8.84 10.89 7.35
N ALA A 64 -8.88 10.02 6.34
CA ALA A 64 -8.24 10.27 5.06
C ALA A 64 -9.32 10.87 4.15
N PRO A 65 -9.27 12.17 3.87
CA PRO A 65 -10.37 12.83 3.16
C PRO A 65 -10.52 12.30 1.74
N VAL A 66 -11.69 12.51 1.15
CA VAL A 66 -11.94 12.10 -0.22
C VAL A 66 -10.96 12.82 -1.13
N HIS A 67 -10.26 12.05 -1.95
CA HIS A 67 -9.24 12.55 -2.87
C HIS A 67 -9.18 11.63 -4.07
N GLN A 68 -8.38 12.00 -5.06
CA GLN A 68 -8.18 11.19 -6.25
C GLN A 68 -6.75 11.34 -6.73
N HIS A 69 -6.29 10.33 -7.45
CA HIS A 69 -4.94 10.32 -8.00
C HIS A 69 -4.87 9.40 -9.22
N ALA A 70 -3.84 9.60 -10.04
CA ALA A 70 -3.68 8.87 -11.29
C ALA A 70 -3.32 7.40 -11.09
N GLU A 71 -2.71 7.05 -9.96
CA GLU A 71 -2.29 5.69 -9.71
C GLU A 71 -3.49 4.79 -9.42
N GLU A 72 -3.46 3.58 -9.96
CA GLU A 72 -4.42 2.54 -9.61
C GLU A 72 -4.13 2.04 -8.20
N GLN A 73 -5.17 1.70 -7.45
CA GLN A 73 -5.02 1.26 -6.07
C GLN A 73 -5.91 0.09 -5.76
N ILE A 74 -5.37 -0.88 -5.02
CA ILE A 74 -6.16 -1.99 -4.45
C ILE A 74 -5.78 -2.09 -2.98
N GLY A 75 -6.75 -2.26 -2.10
CA GLY A 75 -6.46 -2.37 -0.69
C GLY A 75 -7.47 -3.20 0.08
N THR A 76 -7.11 -3.46 1.33
CA THR A 76 -7.97 -4.18 2.28
C THR A 76 -7.52 -3.82 3.70
N ALA A 77 -8.27 -4.29 4.69
CA ALA A 77 -7.84 -4.20 6.08
C ALA A 77 -6.97 -5.40 6.43
N LEU A 78 -5.92 -5.17 7.22
CA LEU A 78 -5.13 -6.22 7.82
C LEU A 78 -5.57 -6.48 9.26
N GLU A 79 -5.87 -5.41 10.00
CA GLU A 79 -6.35 -5.49 11.37
C GLU A 79 -7.46 -4.48 11.58
N GLY A 80 -8.51 -4.89 12.28
CA GLY A 80 -9.64 -4.02 12.56
C GLY A 80 -10.47 -3.74 11.33
N GLU A 81 -11.25 -2.68 11.39
CA GLU A 81 -12.14 -2.32 10.28
C GLU A 81 -12.24 -0.81 10.16
N PHE A 82 -12.61 -0.34 8.96
CA PHE A 82 -12.76 1.08 8.70
C PHE A 82 -13.81 1.31 7.62
N GLU A 83 -14.32 2.54 7.55
CA GLU A 83 -15.20 2.94 6.46
C GLU A 83 -14.38 3.37 5.26
N PHE A 84 -14.78 2.96 4.08
CA PHE A 84 -14.17 3.38 2.83
C PHE A 84 -15.25 3.93 1.92
N GLU A 85 -15.04 5.14 1.43
CA GLU A 85 -15.92 5.77 0.44
C GLU A 85 -15.27 5.63 -0.92
N LEU A 86 -15.97 5.04 -1.88
CA LEU A 86 -15.47 4.80 -3.22
C LEU A 86 -16.49 5.29 -4.21
N ASN A 87 -16.15 6.36 -4.93
CA ASN A 87 -17.03 6.98 -5.91
C ASN A 87 -18.42 7.27 -5.33
N GLY A 88 -18.45 7.78 -4.10
CA GLY A 88 -19.67 8.15 -3.41
C GLY A 88 -20.35 7.04 -2.62
N GLU A 89 -19.91 5.81 -2.77
CA GLU A 89 -20.49 4.67 -2.04
C GLU A 89 -19.60 4.29 -0.85
N THR A 90 -20.20 4.16 0.32
CA THR A 90 -19.48 3.83 1.56
C THR A 90 -19.74 2.39 1.95
N GLN A 91 -18.67 1.68 2.29
CA GLN A 91 -18.73 0.32 2.82
C GLN A 91 -17.77 0.17 3.98
N ILE A 92 -18.03 -0.81 4.83
CA ILE A 92 -17.10 -1.20 5.90
C ILE A 92 -16.11 -2.21 5.32
N ILE A 93 -14.83 -1.90 5.50
CA ILE A 93 -13.74 -2.78 5.07
C ILE A 93 -13.22 -3.50 6.31
N ARG A 94 -13.12 -4.81 6.21
CA ARG A 94 -12.56 -5.69 7.22
C ARG A 94 -11.65 -6.68 6.53
N PRO A 95 -10.81 -7.43 7.26
CA PRO A 95 -9.90 -8.38 6.61
C PRO A 95 -10.63 -9.28 5.62
N GLY A 96 -10.14 -9.33 4.39
CA GLY A 96 -10.74 -10.12 3.33
C GLY A 96 -11.71 -9.36 2.43
N VAL A 97 -12.08 -8.12 2.79
CA VAL A 97 -12.90 -7.26 1.93
C VAL A 97 -11.98 -6.27 1.23
N PHE A 98 -11.99 -6.27 -0.08
CA PHE A 98 -11.09 -5.46 -0.89
C PHE A 98 -11.82 -4.32 -1.58
N TYR A 99 -11.12 -3.21 -1.77
CA TYR A 99 -11.56 -2.15 -2.66
C TYR A 99 -10.60 -2.04 -3.83
N VAL A 100 -11.15 -1.73 -5.00
CA VAL A 100 -10.39 -1.51 -6.22
C VAL A 100 -10.70 -0.09 -6.66
N VAL A 101 -9.66 0.73 -6.74
CA VAL A 101 -9.78 2.14 -7.10
C VAL A 101 -9.10 2.37 -8.44
N PRO A 102 -9.87 2.46 -9.53
CA PRO A 102 -9.29 2.80 -10.83
C PRO A 102 -8.67 4.20 -10.82
N PRO A 103 -7.80 4.50 -11.78
CA PRO A 103 -7.18 5.83 -11.83
C PRO A 103 -8.22 6.96 -11.77
N ASN A 104 -7.94 7.95 -10.93
CA ASN A 104 -8.71 9.19 -10.80
C ASN A 104 -10.13 9.05 -10.23
N VAL A 105 -10.45 7.89 -9.66
CA VAL A 105 -11.74 7.71 -9.00
C VAL A 105 -11.66 8.25 -7.57
N PRO A 106 -12.58 9.15 -7.17
CA PRO A 106 -12.57 9.71 -5.82
C PRO A 106 -12.78 8.64 -4.75
N HIS A 107 -12.00 8.72 -3.68
CA HIS A 107 -12.09 7.78 -2.57
C HIS A 107 -11.53 8.38 -1.29
N GLY A 108 -11.95 7.84 -0.16
CA GLY A 108 -11.47 8.24 1.14
C GLY A 108 -11.73 7.15 2.15
N ALA A 109 -11.15 7.29 3.33
CA ALA A 109 -11.29 6.30 4.38
C ALA A 109 -11.34 6.98 5.74
N ARG A 110 -11.99 6.32 6.70
CA ARG A 110 -11.89 6.78 8.09
C ARG A 110 -12.01 5.60 9.03
N SER A 111 -11.17 5.63 10.04
CA SER A 111 -11.25 4.65 11.10
C SER A 111 -12.46 4.93 11.99
N LEU A 112 -12.87 3.92 12.73
CA LEU A 112 -13.98 4.01 13.66
C LEU A 112 -13.42 4.34 15.06
N ASP A 113 -14.04 3.84 16.09
CA ASP A 113 -13.63 4.15 17.48
C ASP A 113 -12.40 3.39 17.94
N LYS A 114 -11.80 2.58 17.07
CA LYS A 114 -10.61 1.79 17.37
C LYS A 114 -9.57 1.99 16.25
N PRO A 115 -8.28 1.83 16.58
CA PRO A 115 -7.25 1.84 15.54
C PRO A 115 -7.43 0.68 14.56
N CYS A 116 -6.90 0.85 13.36
CA CYS A 116 -6.94 -0.19 12.35
C CYS A 116 -5.69 -0.13 11.49
N VAL A 117 -5.45 -1.20 10.74
CA VAL A 117 -4.31 -1.29 9.82
C VAL A 117 -4.85 -1.70 8.46
N ALA A 118 -4.50 -0.90 7.46
CA ALA A 118 -4.82 -1.19 6.07
C ALA A 118 -3.56 -1.53 5.30
N VAL A 119 -3.71 -2.23 4.20
CA VAL A 119 -2.66 -2.37 3.20
C VAL A 119 -3.19 -1.85 1.88
N ASP A 120 -2.43 -0.95 1.26
CA ASP A 120 -2.76 -0.38 -0.04
C ASP A 120 -1.64 -0.63 -1.02
N ILE A 121 -2.01 -1.06 -2.22
CA ILE A 121 -1.08 -1.35 -3.30
C ILE A 121 -1.37 -0.37 -4.42
N PHE A 122 -0.33 0.31 -4.91
CA PHE A 122 -0.43 1.32 -5.96
C PHE A 122 0.44 0.95 -7.16
N SER A 123 -0.04 1.25 -8.34
CA SER A 123 0.75 1.15 -9.56
C SER A 123 0.41 2.31 -10.50
N PRO A 124 1.40 3.12 -10.90
CA PRO A 124 2.78 3.17 -10.40
C PRO A 124 2.86 3.67 -8.95
N PRO A 125 4.04 3.66 -8.33
CA PRO A 125 4.19 4.18 -6.97
C PRO A 125 3.75 5.65 -6.86
N ARG A 126 3.07 5.97 -5.76
CA ARG A 126 2.67 7.36 -5.46
C ARG A 126 3.92 8.21 -5.23
N SER A 127 4.12 9.23 -6.08
CA SER A 127 5.30 10.08 -6.02
C SER A 127 5.44 10.81 -4.68
N GLY A 128 4.34 11.30 -4.13
CA GLY A 128 4.36 11.98 -2.84
C GLY A 128 4.85 11.09 -1.70
N VAL A 129 4.49 9.83 -1.71
CA VAL A 129 4.95 8.88 -0.68
C VAL A 129 6.46 8.66 -0.79
N ARG A 130 6.97 8.53 -2.01
CA ARG A 130 8.42 8.35 -2.21
C ARG A 130 9.19 9.56 -1.69
N GLU A 131 8.73 10.76 -1.99
CA GLU A 131 9.38 11.98 -1.51
C GLU A 131 9.41 12.04 0.01
N MET A 132 8.31 11.74 0.66
CA MET A 132 8.22 11.72 2.12
C MET A 132 9.17 10.67 2.71
N PHE A 133 9.22 9.50 2.09
CA PHE A 133 10.08 8.41 2.55
C PHE A 133 11.54 8.78 2.43
N GLU A 134 11.94 9.39 1.32
CA GLU A 134 13.32 9.84 1.10
C GLU A 134 13.73 10.88 2.13
N LYS A 135 12.85 11.80 2.49
CA LYS A 135 13.13 12.80 3.51
C LYS A 135 13.33 12.17 4.89
N VAL A 136 12.49 11.21 5.26
CA VAL A 136 12.59 10.53 6.54
C VAL A 136 13.90 9.75 6.63
N THR A 137 14.27 9.03 5.58
CA THR A 137 15.50 8.23 5.57
C THR A 137 16.75 9.11 5.52
N ALA A 138 16.71 10.21 4.78
CA ALA A 138 17.85 11.15 4.69
C ALA A 138 18.10 11.89 6.00
N ALA A 139 17.05 12.17 6.76
CA ALA A 139 17.16 12.91 8.03
C ALA A 139 17.63 12.02 9.19
N LYS A 140 17.70 10.71 8.99
CA LYS A 140 18.06 9.78 10.03
C LYS A 140 19.56 9.92 10.34
N PRO A 141 19.94 10.11 11.61
CA PRO A 141 21.36 10.18 11.93
C PRO A 141 22.05 8.83 11.73
N ASP A 142 23.29 8.89 11.37
CA ASP A 142 24.11 7.69 11.14
C ASP A 142 24.38 6.93 12.46
#